data_c076b04f531fda14296219fc712cb095
#
_entry.id   c076b04f531fda14296219fc712cb095
#
_cell.length_a   1.000
_cell.length_b   1.000
_cell.length_c   1.000
_cell.angle_alpha   90.00
_cell.angle_beta   90.00
_cell.angle_gamma   90.00
#
_symmetry.space_group_name_H-M   'P 1'
#
loop_
_entity.id
_entity.type
_entity.pdbx_description
1 polymer ?
#
loop_
_entity_poly.entity_id
_entity_poly.type
_entity_poly.pdbx_seq_one_letter_code
_entity_poly.pdbx_strand_id
1 'polypeptide(L)'
;MLYYLFNYLEQLDFPGARMFGYVSFRSLMAIILSLLISAIFGEYFIKLLKRKQITETQRDASIDPFNVNKIGVPTMGGIIIIVAILIPCLLLGKLHNIYMILMLITTIWLGSLGFADDYIKVFRKDKEGLHGKFKIIGQVGLGLIVGLTLYLSPNVVIRENVEIQKDGHVVDVVHKSQDEKSTKTTIPFFKNNNLDYADFVGFMGESAQSAGWIVFVLVTIFVVTAVSNGANLNDGMDGMAAGNSAIIGVTLGILAYVSSHIEYASYLNIMYIPGSEELVIFICAFIGTLIGFLWYNAFPAQVFMGDTGSLTIGGIIAVFAIIIHKELLIPILCGIFLVENLSVILQVRYFKSGKKKGLKRRIFKRTPIHDHFSTTLSQLDPNCTYLITSPSSVFHESKITVRFWIVTIVLAAITIITLKIR
;
A
#
# COMPACT_ATOMS: atom_id res chain seq x y z
N MET A 1 12.36 16.04 -13.64
CA MET A 1 12.80 16.82 -14.81
C MET A 1 12.52 18.30 -14.64
N LEU A 2 11.29 18.72 -14.40
CA LEU A 2 10.95 20.15 -14.15
C LEU A 2 11.71 20.70 -12.94
N TYR A 3 11.87 19.93 -11.87
CA TYR A 3 12.68 20.33 -10.71
C TYR A 3 14.08 20.80 -11.14
N TYR A 4 14.79 20.01 -11.95
CA TYR A 4 16.15 20.36 -12.39
C TYR A 4 16.17 21.55 -13.37
N LEU A 5 15.17 21.63 -14.26
CA LEU A 5 15.03 22.77 -15.17
C LEU A 5 14.83 24.06 -14.41
N PHE A 6 13.88 24.09 -13.45
CA PHE A 6 13.59 25.29 -12.67
C PHE A 6 14.70 25.65 -11.68
N ASN A 7 15.43 24.67 -11.16
CA ASN A 7 16.63 24.91 -10.36
C ASN A 7 17.74 25.60 -11.19
N TYR A 8 17.88 25.24 -12.46
CA TYR A 8 18.77 25.95 -13.38
C TYR A 8 18.26 27.35 -13.71
N LEU A 9 16.96 27.51 -13.95
CA LEU A 9 16.33 28.82 -14.20
C LEU A 9 16.37 29.76 -12.98
N GLU A 10 16.38 29.22 -11.76
CA GLU A 10 16.57 30.00 -10.55
C GLU A 10 17.94 30.68 -10.53
N GLN A 11 19.00 30.02 -11.02
CA GLN A 11 20.33 30.61 -11.15
C GLN A 11 20.39 31.76 -12.17
N LEU A 12 19.38 31.83 -13.06
CA LEU A 12 19.21 32.90 -14.05
C LEU A 12 18.18 33.94 -13.62
N ASP A 13 17.82 33.98 -12.33
CA ASP A 13 16.83 34.90 -11.75
C ASP A 13 15.45 34.88 -12.46
N PHE A 14 15.06 33.71 -13.02
CA PHE A 14 13.76 33.59 -13.69
C PHE A 14 12.61 33.69 -12.66
N PRO A 15 11.62 34.59 -12.88
CA PRO A 15 10.51 34.79 -11.94
C PRO A 15 9.74 33.50 -11.68
N GLY A 16 9.55 33.14 -10.40
CA GLY A 16 8.78 31.96 -9.99
C GLY A 16 9.56 30.65 -10.00
N ALA A 17 10.78 30.58 -10.53
CA ALA A 17 11.59 29.35 -10.55
C ALA A 17 11.82 28.77 -9.16
N ARG A 18 12.06 29.63 -8.17
CA ARG A 18 12.26 29.26 -6.75
C ARG A 18 11.11 28.43 -6.15
N MET A 19 9.88 28.56 -6.68
CA MET A 19 8.74 27.79 -6.17
C MET A 19 8.96 26.27 -6.30
N PHE A 20 9.65 25.82 -7.33
CA PHE A 20 9.98 24.39 -7.53
C PHE A 20 11.00 23.85 -6.53
N GLY A 21 11.70 24.69 -5.79
CA GLY A 21 12.54 24.31 -4.67
C GLY A 21 11.74 23.83 -3.45
N TYR A 22 10.52 24.36 -3.24
CA TYR A 22 9.69 24.00 -2.09
C TYR A 22 8.99 22.64 -2.28
N VAL A 23 9.15 21.77 -1.28
CA VAL A 23 8.50 20.43 -1.26
C VAL A 23 6.97 20.58 -1.28
N SER A 24 6.41 21.53 -0.51
CA SER A 24 4.96 21.77 -0.45
C SER A 24 4.37 22.11 -1.82
N PHE A 25 5.02 22.99 -2.58
CA PHE A 25 4.59 23.34 -3.94
C PHE A 25 4.63 22.12 -4.86
N ARG A 26 5.75 21.38 -4.88
CA ARG A 26 5.90 20.16 -5.71
C ARG A 26 4.90 19.08 -5.34
N SER A 27 4.60 18.91 -4.04
CA SER A 27 3.62 17.94 -3.55
C SER A 27 2.21 18.27 -4.01
N LEU A 28 1.78 19.55 -3.89
CA LEU A 28 0.47 19.99 -4.38
C LEU A 28 0.36 19.85 -5.91
N MET A 29 1.41 20.22 -6.64
CA MET A 29 1.47 20.02 -8.10
C MET A 29 1.40 18.53 -8.46
N ALA A 30 2.03 17.65 -7.66
CA ALA A 30 1.99 16.21 -7.88
C ALA A 30 0.56 15.66 -7.72
N ILE A 31 -0.21 16.09 -6.71
CA ILE A 31 -1.64 15.73 -6.56
C ILE A 31 -2.44 16.16 -7.79
N ILE A 32 -2.31 17.43 -8.19
CA ILE A 32 -3.09 17.99 -9.31
C ILE A 32 -2.75 17.26 -10.61
N LEU A 33 -1.45 17.12 -10.92
CA LEU A 33 -1.02 16.48 -12.16
C LEU A 33 -1.42 15.01 -12.21
N SER A 34 -1.24 14.25 -11.13
CA SER A 34 -1.59 12.84 -11.10
C SER A 34 -3.10 12.62 -11.21
N LEU A 35 -3.91 13.46 -10.55
CA LEU A 35 -5.36 13.43 -10.66
C LEU A 35 -5.80 13.72 -12.10
N LEU A 36 -5.29 14.79 -12.70
CA LEU A 36 -5.62 15.16 -14.08
C LEU A 36 -5.18 14.10 -15.08
N ILE A 37 -3.97 13.54 -14.92
CA ILE A 37 -3.48 12.47 -15.79
C ILE A 37 -4.38 11.24 -15.64
N SER A 38 -4.71 10.83 -14.41
CA SER A 38 -5.59 9.70 -14.17
C SER A 38 -6.97 9.91 -14.79
N ALA A 39 -7.55 11.10 -14.66
CA ALA A 39 -8.87 11.42 -15.22
C ALA A 39 -8.84 11.50 -16.75
N ILE A 40 -7.91 12.25 -17.36
CA ILE A 40 -7.88 12.47 -18.82
C ILE A 40 -7.36 11.23 -19.55
N PHE A 41 -6.21 10.69 -19.13
CA PHE A 41 -5.65 9.48 -19.74
C PHE A 41 -6.54 8.26 -19.47
N GLY A 42 -7.20 8.22 -18.29
CA GLY A 42 -8.15 7.17 -17.93
C GLY A 42 -9.26 7.01 -18.94
N GLU A 43 -9.92 8.11 -19.35
CA GLU A 43 -10.98 8.08 -20.36
C GLU A 43 -10.49 7.51 -21.71
N TYR A 44 -9.35 8.01 -22.18
CA TYR A 44 -8.74 7.54 -23.41
C TYR A 44 -8.40 6.05 -23.35
N PHE A 45 -7.77 5.62 -22.24
CA PHE A 45 -7.35 4.25 -22.04
C PHE A 45 -8.53 3.28 -21.92
N ILE A 46 -9.59 3.64 -21.20
CA ILE A 46 -10.81 2.85 -21.08
C ILE A 46 -11.45 2.65 -22.47
N LYS A 47 -11.53 3.71 -23.30
CA LYS A 47 -12.01 3.60 -24.68
C LYS A 47 -11.15 2.65 -25.51
N LEU A 48 -9.83 2.68 -25.35
CA LEU A 48 -8.90 1.77 -26.01
C LEU A 48 -9.12 0.31 -25.60
N LEU A 49 -9.25 0.05 -24.29
CA LEU A 49 -9.51 -1.30 -23.76
C LEU A 49 -10.84 -1.86 -24.27
N LYS A 50 -11.91 -1.05 -24.27
CA LYS A 50 -13.23 -1.42 -24.80
C LYS A 50 -13.16 -1.78 -26.29
N ARG A 51 -12.45 -0.99 -27.11
CA ARG A 51 -12.25 -1.28 -28.54
C ARG A 51 -11.52 -2.61 -28.77
N LYS A 52 -10.58 -2.95 -27.91
CA LYS A 52 -9.81 -4.21 -27.99
C LYS A 52 -10.51 -5.39 -27.31
N GLN A 53 -11.74 -5.19 -26.79
CA GLN A 53 -12.52 -6.21 -26.07
C GLN A 53 -11.74 -6.86 -24.92
N ILE A 54 -10.91 -6.09 -24.24
CA ILE A 54 -10.12 -6.50 -23.07
C ILE A 54 -11.05 -6.40 -21.85
N THR A 55 -11.89 -7.43 -21.66
CA THR A 55 -12.87 -7.48 -20.58
C THR A 55 -12.61 -8.69 -19.71
N GLU A 56 -13.00 -8.61 -18.43
CA GLU A 56 -12.89 -9.76 -17.52
C GLU A 56 -13.75 -10.92 -18.03
N THR A 57 -13.22 -12.14 -17.97
CA THR A 57 -13.95 -13.37 -18.28
C THR A 57 -15.05 -13.57 -17.23
N GLN A 58 -16.28 -13.80 -17.70
CA GLN A 58 -17.46 -13.99 -16.85
C GLN A 58 -17.20 -14.96 -15.69
N ARG A 59 -17.42 -14.49 -14.46
CA ARG A 59 -17.75 -15.37 -13.35
C ARG A 59 -19.19 -15.83 -13.53
N ASP A 60 -19.50 -17.08 -13.20
CA ASP A 60 -20.85 -17.62 -13.36
C ASP A 60 -21.89 -16.70 -12.68
N ALA A 61 -22.87 -16.21 -13.44
CA ALA A 61 -23.94 -15.33 -12.94
C ALA A 61 -24.74 -15.94 -11.77
N SER A 62 -24.70 -17.27 -11.61
CA SER A 62 -25.30 -17.99 -10.48
C SER A 62 -24.57 -17.75 -9.15
N ILE A 63 -23.32 -17.23 -9.20
CA ILE A 63 -22.47 -17.06 -8.03
C ILE A 63 -22.54 -15.62 -7.50
N ASP A 64 -22.85 -14.64 -8.36
CA ASP A 64 -22.89 -13.23 -7.99
C ASP A 64 -24.02 -12.48 -8.72
N PRO A 65 -25.17 -12.26 -8.06
CA PRO A 65 -26.33 -11.59 -8.67
C PRO A 65 -26.07 -10.11 -9.01
N PHE A 66 -25.04 -9.48 -8.42
CA PHE A 66 -24.66 -8.10 -8.73
C PHE A 66 -23.74 -8.01 -9.97
N ASN A 67 -23.19 -9.14 -10.42
CA ASN A 67 -22.25 -9.20 -11.56
C ASN A 67 -22.90 -9.02 -12.93
N VAL A 68 -24.23 -9.02 -13.01
CA VAL A 68 -24.94 -8.82 -14.29
C VAL A 68 -24.58 -7.46 -14.92
N ASN A 69 -24.33 -6.45 -14.09
CA ASN A 69 -23.94 -5.11 -14.55
C ASN A 69 -22.43 -4.96 -14.83
N LYS A 70 -21.61 -5.97 -14.52
CA LYS A 70 -20.14 -5.96 -14.71
C LYS A 70 -19.69 -6.58 -16.03
N ILE A 71 -20.64 -7.13 -16.81
CA ILE A 71 -20.36 -7.71 -18.14
C ILE A 71 -19.88 -6.61 -19.09
N GLY A 72 -18.68 -6.82 -19.66
CA GLY A 72 -18.11 -5.87 -20.64
C GLY A 72 -17.32 -4.71 -20.02
N VAL A 73 -17.17 -4.67 -18.70
CA VAL A 73 -16.25 -3.72 -18.04
C VAL A 73 -14.82 -4.16 -18.30
N PRO A 74 -13.96 -3.26 -18.84
CA PRO A 74 -12.57 -3.60 -19.09
C PRO A 74 -11.76 -3.77 -17.79
N THR A 75 -10.80 -4.67 -17.81
CA THR A 75 -9.79 -4.87 -16.77
C THR A 75 -8.44 -4.23 -17.16
N MET A 76 -7.39 -4.36 -16.34
CA MET A 76 -6.06 -3.77 -16.52
C MET A 76 -6.02 -2.24 -16.31
N GLY A 77 -6.97 -1.68 -15.58
CA GLY A 77 -6.99 -0.25 -15.19
C GLY A 77 -5.77 0.19 -14.37
N GLY A 78 -5.03 -0.75 -13.80
CA GLY A 78 -3.78 -0.48 -13.08
C GLY A 78 -2.73 0.25 -13.91
N ILE A 79 -2.77 0.14 -15.24
CA ILE A 79 -1.87 0.92 -16.13
C ILE A 79 -2.13 2.42 -15.98
N ILE A 80 -3.39 2.84 -15.81
CA ILE A 80 -3.73 4.24 -15.56
C ILE A 80 -3.05 4.72 -14.29
N ILE A 81 -3.11 3.89 -13.22
CA ILE A 81 -2.50 4.18 -11.92
C ILE A 81 -0.99 4.34 -12.05
N ILE A 82 -0.32 3.38 -12.71
CA ILE A 82 1.13 3.40 -12.88
C ILE A 82 1.59 4.67 -13.64
N VAL A 83 0.96 4.97 -14.76
CA VAL A 83 1.30 6.13 -15.59
C VAL A 83 1.06 7.44 -14.83
N ALA A 84 -0.06 7.55 -14.12
CA ALA A 84 -0.43 8.74 -13.36
C ALA A 84 0.45 8.97 -12.13
N ILE A 85 1.10 7.95 -11.57
CA ILE A 85 2.12 8.08 -10.51
C ILE A 85 3.47 8.45 -11.12
N LEU A 86 3.92 7.70 -12.15
CA LEU A 86 5.28 7.84 -12.67
C LEU A 86 5.52 9.22 -13.29
N ILE A 87 4.58 9.75 -14.08
CA ILE A 87 4.79 11.02 -14.79
C ILE A 87 5.03 12.19 -13.83
N PRO A 88 4.17 12.46 -12.82
CA PRO A 88 4.44 13.54 -11.85
C PRO A 88 5.73 13.32 -11.05
N CYS A 89 6.03 12.09 -10.64
CA CYS A 89 7.26 11.78 -9.91
C CYS A 89 8.51 12.05 -10.75
N LEU A 90 8.52 11.67 -12.03
CA LEU A 90 9.63 11.96 -12.95
C LEU A 90 9.77 13.45 -13.24
N LEU A 91 8.67 14.20 -13.27
CA LEU A 91 8.69 15.65 -13.54
C LEU A 91 9.13 16.45 -12.32
N LEU A 92 8.60 16.14 -11.13
CA LEU A 92 8.69 16.98 -9.94
C LEU A 92 9.66 16.45 -8.88
N GLY A 93 9.96 15.15 -8.86
CA GLY A 93 10.83 14.53 -7.87
C GLY A 93 12.31 14.75 -8.12
N LYS A 94 13.12 14.68 -7.06
CA LYS A 94 14.59 14.58 -7.13
C LYS A 94 14.96 13.15 -7.44
N LEU A 95 15.27 12.87 -8.71
CA LEU A 95 15.52 11.52 -9.22
C LEU A 95 16.84 10.87 -8.71
N HIS A 96 17.71 11.64 -8.06
CA HIS A 96 18.93 11.12 -7.41
C HIS A 96 18.67 10.72 -5.94
N ASN A 97 17.47 11.00 -5.40
CA ASN A 97 17.10 10.59 -4.06
C ASN A 97 16.83 9.07 -4.04
N ILE A 98 17.50 8.36 -3.14
CA ILE A 98 17.42 6.89 -3.05
C ILE A 98 16.00 6.39 -2.75
N TYR A 99 15.26 7.12 -1.92
CA TYR A 99 13.89 6.77 -1.57
C TYR A 99 12.94 6.93 -2.75
N MET A 100 13.10 8.01 -3.54
CA MET A 100 12.36 8.20 -4.78
C MET A 100 12.66 7.08 -5.79
N ILE A 101 13.93 6.70 -5.95
CA ILE A 101 14.34 5.60 -6.84
C ILE A 101 13.69 4.28 -6.41
N LEU A 102 13.70 3.95 -5.10
CA LEU A 102 13.08 2.73 -4.58
C LEU A 102 11.57 2.71 -4.85
N MET A 103 10.88 3.84 -4.69
CA MET A 103 9.44 3.93 -4.95
C MET A 103 9.12 3.78 -6.44
N LEU A 104 9.93 4.36 -7.34
CA LEU A 104 9.79 4.19 -8.78
C LEU A 104 10.04 2.74 -9.21
N ILE A 105 11.10 2.11 -8.68
CA ILE A 105 11.39 0.68 -8.92
C ILE A 105 10.22 -0.18 -8.43
N THR A 106 9.70 0.07 -7.24
CA THR A 106 8.55 -0.66 -6.66
C THR A 106 7.35 -0.59 -7.59
N THR A 107 7.02 0.61 -8.06
CA THR A 107 5.88 0.86 -8.95
C THR A 107 6.02 0.10 -10.27
N ILE A 108 7.20 0.14 -10.90
CA ILE A 108 7.46 -0.53 -12.18
C ILE A 108 7.53 -2.05 -11.99
N TRP A 109 8.18 -2.53 -10.93
CA TRP A 109 8.41 -3.95 -10.68
C TRP A 109 7.10 -4.70 -10.44
N LEU A 110 6.30 -4.25 -9.48
CA LEU A 110 5.02 -4.90 -9.20
C LEU A 110 3.97 -4.61 -10.26
N GLY A 111 4.04 -3.44 -10.89
CA GLY A 111 3.23 -3.12 -12.07
C GLY A 111 3.48 -4.09 -13.21
N SER A 112 4.73 -4.43 -13.48
CA SER A 112 5.10 -5.40 -14.51
C SER A 112 4.67 -6.82 -14.13
N LEU A 113 4.80 -7.19 -12.84
CA LEU A 113 4.36 -8.49 -12.34
C LEU A 113 2.84 -8.67 -12.48
N GLY A 114 2.08 -7.66 -12.04
CA GLY A 114 0.61 -7.67 -12.16
C GLY A 114 0.16 -7.61 -13.61
N PHE A 115 0.84 -6.82 -14.45
CA PHE A 115 0.58 -6.75 -15.88
C PHE A 115 0.78 -8.12 -16.56
N ALA A 116 1.82 -8.85 -16.21
CA ALA A 116 2.05 -10.20 -16.74
C ALA A 116 0.90 -11.15 -16.36
N ASP A 117 0.39 -11.05 -15.12
CA ASP A 117 -0.76 -11.83 -14.68
C ASP A 117 -2.03 -11.51 -15.47
N ASP A 118 -2.38 -10.23 -15.52
CA ASP A 118 -3.56 -9.76 -16.26
C ASP A 118 -3.46 -10.09 -17.76
N TYR A 119 -2.26 -9.97 -18.34
CA TYR A 119 -2.01 -10.31 -19.74
C TYR A 119 -2.29 -11.80 -20.02
N ILE A 120 -1.84 -12.70 -19.14
CA ILE A 120 -2.11 -14.15 -19.27
C ILE A 120 -3.60 -14.42 -19.16
N LYS A 121 -4.30 -13.82 -18.18
CA LYS A 121 -5.75 -13.99 -18.00
C LYS A 121 -6.55 -13.54 -19.21
N VAL A 122 -6.21 -12.39 -19.78
CA VAL A 122 -6.98 -11.76 -20.86
C VAL A 122 -6.62 -12.32 -22.23
N PHE A 123 -5.32 -12.33 -22.58
CA PHE A 123 -4.89 -12.66 -23.94
C PHE A 123 -4.70 -14.14 -24.17
N ARG A 124 -4.25 -14.90 -23.15
CA ARG A 124 -4.14 -16.35 -23.23
C ARG A 124 -5.41 -17.08 -22.77
N LYS A 125 -6.40 -16.32 -22.26
CA LYS A 125 -7.68 -16.84 -21.73
C LYS A 125 -7.49 -17.91 -20.64
N ASP A 126 -6.36 -17.85 -19.92
CA ASP A 126 -6.08 -18.72 -18.80
C ASP A 126 -6.62 -18.07 -17.53
N LYS A 127 -7.72 -18.60 -16.98
CA LYS A 127 -8.38 -18.06 -15.78
C LYS A 127 -7.50 -18.07 -14.53
N GLU A 128 -6.49 -18.93 -14.45
CA GLU A 128 -5.58 -19.01 -13.31
C GLU A 128 -4.53 -17.88 -13.35
N GLY A 129 -4.23 -17.34 -14.54
CA GLY A 129 -3.25 -16.28 -14.72
C GLY A 129 -1.82 -16.75 -14.42
N LEU A 130 -0.99 -15.88 -13.89
CA LEU A 130 0.36 -16.21 -13.47
C LEU A 130 0.33 -17.11 -12.23
N HIS A 131 0.93 -18.27 -12.32
CA HIS A 131 0.96 -19.24 -11.21
C HIS A 131 1.48 -18.57 -9.92
N GLY A 132 0.79 -18.78 -8.78
CA GLY A 132 1.04 -18.08 -7.51
C GLY A 132 2.49 -18.10 -7.03
N LYS A 133 3.26 -19.15 -7.35
CA LYS A 133 4.70 -19.22 -7.02
C LYS A 133 5.51 -18.09 -7.68
N PHE A 134 5.22 -17.77 -8.94
CA PHE A 134 5.93 -16.69 -9.64
C PHE A 134 5.59 -15.31 -9.09
N LYS A 135 4.33 -15.11 -8.64
CA LYS A 135 3.94 -13.87 -7.94
C LYS A 135 4.75 -13.72 -6.66
N ILE A 136 4.85 -14.78 -5.85
CA ILE A 136 5.64 -14.75 -4.60
C ILE A 136 7.12 -14.51 -4.90
N ILE A 137 7.70 -15.16 -5.91
CA ILE A 137 9.11 -14.94 -6.29
C ILE A 137 9.34 -13.47 -6.67
N GLY A 138 8.43 -12.86 -7.44
CA GLY A 138 8.52 -11.44 -7.80
C GLY A 138 8.43 -10.52 -6.58
N GLN A 139 7.55 -10.81 -5.63
CA GLN A 139 7.40 -10.05 -4.38
C GLN A 139 8.62 -10.21 -3.46
N VAL A 140 9.15 -11.43 -3.32
CA VAL A 140 10.40 -11.71 -2.58
C VAL A 140 11.58 -10.98 -3.23
N GLY A 141 11.66 -11.00 -4.57
CA GLY A 141 12.70 -10.28 -5.32
C GLY A 141 12.69 -8.78 -5.03
N LEU A 142 11.50 -8.15 -5.03
CA LEU A 142 11.36 -6.74 -4.65
C LEU A 142 11.76 -6.50 -3.19
N GLY A 143 11.28 -7.35 -2.27
CA GLY A 143 11.62 -7.24 -0.85
C GLY A 143 13.12 -7.33 -0.60
N LEU A 144 13.83 -8.20 -1.32
CA LEU A 144 15.29 -8.29 -1.31
C LEU A 144 15.95 -7.01 -1.84
N ILE A 145 15.50 -6.49 -2.98
CA ILE A 145 16.03 -5.24 -3.57
C ILE A 145 15.88 -4.11 -2.56
N VAL A 146 14.69 -3.93 -1.99
CA VAL A 146 14.41 -2.86 -1.03
C VAL A 146 15.25 -3.04 0.23
N GLY A 147 15.19 -4.21 0.89
CA GLY A 147 15.90 -4.47 2.14
C GLY A 147 17.42 -4.34 1.99
N LEU A 148 18.00 -4.87 0.91
CA LEU A 148 19.43 -4.75 0.64
C LEU A 148 19.83 -3.31 0.29
N THR A 149 19.00 -2.55 -0.45
CA THR A 149 19.29 -1.15 -0.74
C THR A 149 19.29 -0.30 0.52
N LEU A 150 18.32 -0.51 1.43
CA LEU A 150 18.27 0.20 2.71
C LEU A 150 19.46 -0.16 3.61
N TYR A 151 19.94 -1.41 3.55
CA TYR A 151 21.15 -1.83 4.27
C TYR A 151 22.44 -1.25 3.67
N LEU A 152 22.64 -1.37 2.35
CA LEU A 152 23.92 -1.09 1.70
C LEU A 152 24.14 0.40 1.40
N SER A 153 23.06 1.16 1.12
CA SER A 153 23.19 2.56 0.70
C SER A 153 23.66 3.45 1.87
N PRO A 154 24.75 4.20 1.69
CA PRO A 154 25.23 5.15 2.71
C PRO A 154 24.28 6.33 2.92
N ASN A 155 23.40 6.61 1.95
CA ASN A 155 22.45 7.71 2.01
C ASN A 155 21.19 7.37 2.83
N VAL A 156 21.03 6.12 3.27
CA VAL A 156 19.92 5.70 4.10
C VAL A 156 20.36 5.76 5.55
N VAL A 157 19.96 6.80 6.24
CA VAL A 157 20.33 7.11 7.62
C VAL A 157 19.14 7.67 8.38
N ILE A 158 19.18 7.54 9.69
CA ILE A 158 18.23 8.15 10.60
C ILE A 158 18.96 9.00 11.63
N ARG A 159 18.24 9.93 12.27
CA ARG A 159 18.70 10.58 13.50
C ARG A 159 17.80 10.17 14.64
N GLU A 160 18.41 9.60 15.67
CA GLU A 160 17.69 9.15 16.85
C GLU A 160 17.36 10.32 17.77
N ASN A 161 16.30 10.15 18.52
CA ASN A 161 15.89 11.07 19.58
C ASN A 161 16.67 10.77 20.86
N VAL A 162 17.09 11.83 21.53
CA VAL A 162 17.66 11.78 22.89
C VAL A 162 16.71 12.55 23.80
N GLU A 163 16.16 11.87 24.80
CA GLU A 163 15.32 12.50 25.82
C GLU A 163 16.21 13.20 26.83
N ILE A 164 16.01 14.51 26.99
CA ILE A 164 16.64 15.27 28.08
C ILE A 164 15.74 15.13 29.29
N GLN A 165 16.21 14.39 30.29
CA GLN A 165 15.49 14.21 31.56
C GLN A 165 16.02 15.18 32.61
N LYS A 166 15.13 15.90 33.30
CA LYS A 166 15.40 16.71 34.47
C LYS A 166 14.47 16.26 35.59
N ASP A 167 15.05 15.94 36.76
CA ASP A 167 14.31 15.45 37.94
C ASP A 167 13.38 14.24 37.65
N GLY A 168 13.81 13.32 36.74
CA GLY A 168 13.06 12.12 36.39
C GLY A 168 11.90 12.36 35.40
N HIS A 169 11.70 13.57 34.93
CA HIS A 169 10.73 13.93 33.91
C HIS A 169 11.40 14.30 32.59
N VAL A 170 10.84 13.84 31.47
CA VAL A 170 11.30 14.25 30.13
C VAL A 170 10.92 15.72 29.92
N VAL A 171 11.93 16.58 29.84
CA VAL A 171 11.74 18.03 29.65
C VAL A 171 11.81 18.40 28.18
N ASP A 172 12.64 17.72 27.41
CA ASP A 172 12.81 17.98 25.98
C ASP A 172 13.26 16.72 25.23
N VAL A 173 13.01 16.69 23.93
CA VAL A 173 13.45 15.63 23.01
C VAL A 173 14.28 16.28 21.91
N VAL A 174 15.55 15.93 21.86
CA VAL A 174 16.50 16.47 20.88
C VAL A 174 17.05 15.35 20.01
N HIS A 175 17.15 15.59 18.70
CA HIS A 175 17.81 14.64 17.79
C HIS A 175 19.33 14.65 17.97
N LYS A 176 19.95 13.47 17.92
CA LYS A 176 21.40 13.36 17.79
C LYS A 176 21.86 14.12 16.53
N SER A 177 23.01 14.78 16.64
CA SER A 177 23.60 15.52 15.51
C SER A 177 24.20 14.60 14.44
N GLN A 178 24.43 13.33 14.74
CA GLN A 178 25.05 12.37 13.83
C GLN A 178 24.01 11.49 13.14
N ASP A 179 24.23 11.27 11.85
CA ASP A 179 23.46 10.35 11.04
C ASP A 179 23.94 8.92 11.32
N GLU A 180 23.02 8.04 11.67
CA GLU A 180 23.33 6.65 12.03
C GLU A 180 22.53 5.68 11.14
N LYS A 181 23.15 4.55 10.77
CA LYS A 181 22.45 3.42 10.20
C LYS A 181 21.82 2.61 11.32
N SER A 182 20.52 2.36 11.24
CA SER A 182 19.79 1.69 12.29
C SER A 182 18.78 0.69 11.74
N THR A 183 18.63 -0.41 12.47
CA THR A 183 17.57 -1.41 12.27
C THR A 183 16.35 -1.13 13.13
N LYS A 184 16.28 0.04 13.76
CA LYS A 184 15.15 0.44 14.60
C LYS A 184 13.93 0.79 13.79
N THR A 185 12.77 0.40 14.28
CA THR A 185 11.46 0.73 13.73
C THR A 185 10.52 1.23 14.80
N THR A 186 9.49 1.93 14.40
CA THR A 186 8.46 2.42 15.32
C THR A 186 7.48 1.32 15.65
N ILE A 187 7.33 1.03 16.96
CA ILE A 187 6.33 0.07 17.48
C ILE A 187 5.17 0.84 18.12
N PRO A 188 3.90 0.49 17.79
CA PRO A 188 2.74 1.12 18.41
C PRO A 188 2.56 0.70 19.87
N PHE A 189 1.97 1.57 20.70
CA PHE A 189 1.57 1.32 22.10
C PHE A 189 2.69 1.11 23.13
N PHE A 190 3.96 1.21 22.77
CA PHE A 190 5.07 1.05 23.70
C PHE A 190 5.73 2.38 24.03
N LYS A 191 6.18 2.49 25.29
CA LYS A 191 7.00 3.64 25.72
C LYS A 191 8.28 3.67 24.88
N ASN A 192 8.69 4.86 24.45
CA ASN A 192 9.82 5.12 23.55
C ASN A 192 9.61 4.74 22.07
N ASN A 193 8.48 4.12 21.70
CA ASN A 193 8.06 3.83 20.32
C ASN A 193 9.10 3.14 19.41
N ASN A 194 10.21 2.63 19.94
CA ASN A 194 11.31 2.04 19.17
C ASN A 194 11.50 0.57 19.48
N LEU A 195 11.64 -0.22 18.43
CA LEU A 195 12.04 -1.62 18.47
C LEU A 195 13.26 -1.79 17.58
N ASP A 196 14.34 -2.37 18.09
CA ASP A 196 15.51 -2.72 17.28
C ASP A 196 15.43 -4.18 16.84
N TYR A 197 15.55 -4.43 15.54
CA TYR A 197 15.62 -5.82 15.05
C TYR A 197 16.85 -6.57 15.53
N ALA A 198 17.90 -5.88 15.93
CA ALA A 198 19.08 -6.48 16.55
C ALA A 198 18.76 -7.13 17.91
N ASP A 199 17.74 -6.65 18.64
CA ASP A 199 17.35 -7.21 19.94
C ASP A 199 16.83 -8.65 19.82
N PHE A 200 16.20 -9.01 18.69
CA PHE A 200 15.74 -10.40 18.45
C PHE A 200 16.89 -11.41 18.33
N VAL A 201 18.08 -10.94 18.02
CA VAL A 201 19.29 -11.74 17.81
C VAL A 201 20.39 -11.34 18.79
N GLY A 202 20.04 -10.69 19.91
CA GLY A 202 20.97 -10.22 20.95
C GLY A 202 21.85 -11.32 21.56
N PHE A 203 21.42 -12.59 21.48
CA PHE A 203 22.21 -13.74 21.89
C PHE A 203 23.49 -13.95 21.05
N MET A 204 23.63 -13.29 19.89
CA MET A 204 24.81 -13.34 19.03
C MET A 204 25.92 -12.35 19.44
N GLY A 205 25.75 -11.58 20.53
CA GLY A 205 26.75 -10.66 21.07
C GLY A 205 27.14 -9.58 20.04
N GLU A 206 28.45 -9.43 19.77
CA GLU A 206 28.98 -8.40 18.87
C GLU A 206 28.41 -8.47 17.43
N SER A 207 27.97 -9.65 16.99
CA SER A 207 27.38 -9.85 15.66
C SER A 207 25.88 -9.52 15.60
N ALA A 208 25.25 -9.16 16.71
CA ALA A 208 23.80 -8.91 16.79
C ALA A 208 23.35 -7.81 15.83
N GLN A 209 24.11 -6.72 15.68
CA GLN A 209 23.78 -5.63 14.78
C GLN A 209 23.76 -6.07 13.30
N SER A 210 24.77 -6.84 12.89
CA SER A 210 24.83 -7.38 11.52
C SER A 210 23.72 -8.41 11.27
N ALA A 211 23.42 -9.24 12.27
CA ALA A 211 22.32 -10.21 12.19
C ALA A 211 20.94 -9.51 12.21
N GLY A 212 20.79 -8.38 12.91
CA GLY A 212 19.59 -7.55 12.90
C GLY A 212 19.20 -7.07 11.50
N TRP A 213 20.17 -6.77 10.64
CA TRP A 213 19.90 -6.44 9.23
C TRP A 213 19.33 -7.62 8.44
N ILE A 214 19.73 -8.85 8.75
CA ILE A 214 19.12 -10.03 8.11
C ILE A 214 17.66 -10.15 8.52
N VAL A 215 17.36 -9.94 9.82
CA VAL A 215 15.98 -9.93 10.33
C VAL A 215 15.17 -8.83 9.64
N PHE A 216 15.71 -7.61 9.51
CA PHE A 216 15.08 -6.50 8.82
C PHE A 216 14.74 -6.85 7.36
N VAL A 217 15.68 -7.46 6.62
CA VAL A 217 15.43 -7.89 5.23
C VAL A 217 14.32 -8.94 5.16
N LEU A 218 14.32 -9.91 6.08
CA LEU A 218 13.26 -10.93 6.13
C LEU A 218 11.88 -10.31 6.45
N VAL A 219 11.83 -9.36 7.37
CA VAL A 219 10.60 -8.60 7.67
C VAL A 219 10.16 -7.79 6.46
N THR A 220 11.10 -7.13 5.77
CA THR A 220 10.81 -6.39 4.53
C THR A 220 10.16 -7.29 3.48
N ILE A 221 10.72 -8.48 3.22
CA ILE A 221 10.16 -9.46 2.28
C ILE A 221 8.75 -9.87 2.72
N PHE A 222 8.57 -10.17 4.00
CA PHE A 222 7.28 -10.56 4.55
C PHE A 222 6.23 -9.45 4.37
N VAL A 223 6.56 -8.21 4.73
CA VAL A 223 5.64 -7.07 4.66
C VAL A 223 5.26 -6.77 3.21
N VAL A 224 6.23 -6.74 2.28
CA VAL A 224 5.97 -6.53 0.84
C VAL A 224 5.04 -7.61 0.31
N THR A 225 5.29 -8.88 0.64
CA THR A 225 4.47 -10.00 0.19
C THR A 225 3.07 -9.95 0.80
N ALA A 226 2.96 -9.71 2.10
CA ALA A 226 1.68 -9.71 2.81
C ALA A 226 0.77 -8.55 2.37
N VAL A 227 1.31 -7.34 2.25
CA VAL A 227 0.52 -6.16 1.91
C VAL A 227 0.13 -6.13 0.45
N SER A 228 1.02 -6.53 -0.48
CA SER A 228 0.67 -6.59 -1.90
C SER A 228 -0.41 -7.63 -2.19
N ASN A 229 -0.36 -8.81 -1.56
CA ASN A 229 -1.44 -9.80 -1.67
C ASN A 229 -2.72 -9.34 -0.94
N GLY A 230 -2.59 -8.60 0.19
CA GLY A 230 -3.72 -8.02 0.91
C GLY A 230 -4.48 -7.00 0.10
N ALA A 231 -3.77 -6.11 -0.58
CA ALA A 231 -4.37 -5.14 -1.49
C ALA A 231 -5.05 -5.83 -2.69
N ASN A 232 -4.45 -6.91 -3.21
CA ASN A 232 -5.03 -7.69 -4.29
C ASN A 232 -6.34 -8.39 -3.87
N LEU A 233 -6.40 -8.96 -2.67
CA LEU A 233 -7.65 -9.53 -2.13
C LEU A 233 -8.70 -8.47 -1.82
N ASN A 234 -8.30 -7.24 -1.52
CA ASN A 234 -9.20 -6.12 -1.27
C ASN A 234 -9.78 -5.52 -2.56
N ASP A 235 -9.27 -5.88 -3.75
CA ASP A 235 -9.80 -5.46 -5.06
C ASP A 235 -10.96 -6.36 -5.53
N GLY A 236 -11.93 -6.60 -4.65
CA GLY A 236 -13.10 -7.46 -4.94
C GLY A 236 -14.38 -6.68 -5.25
N MET A 237 -14.45 -5.39 -4.90
CA MET A 237 -15.62 -4.54 -5.09
C MET A 237 -15.24 -3.18 -5.67
N ASP A 238 -16.16 -2.58 -6.41
CA ASP A 238 -15.99 -1.30 -7.09
C ASP A 238 -15.55 -0.20 -6.12
N GLY A 239 -14.40 0.42 -6.40
CA GLY A 239 -13.81 1.50 -5.62
C GLY A 239 -13.21 1.12 -4.26
N MET A 240 -13.33 -0.13 -3.81
CA MET A 240 -12.95 -0.52 -2.45
C MET A 240 -11.42 -0.44 -2.25
N ALA A 241 -10.65 -1.07 -3.12
CA ALA A 241 -9.19 -1.07 -3.03
C ALA A 241 -8.60 0.33 -3.23
N ALA A 242 -9.08 1.07 -4.22
CA ALA A 242 -8.61 2.41 -4.51
C ALA A 242 -8.90 3.39 -3.35
N GLY A 243 -10.11 3.36 -2.79
CA GLY A 243 -10.49 4.24 -1.69
C GLY A 243 -9.79 3.93 -0.39
N ASN A 244 -9.72 2.65 0.01
CA ASN A 244 -8.96 2.23 1.20
C ASN A 244 -7.49 2.64 1.07
N SER A 245 -6.88 2.41 -0.10
CA SER A 245 -5.47 2.74 -0.34
C SER A 245 -5.21 4.25 -0.36
N ALA A 246 -6.17 5.07 -0.84
CA ALA A 246 -6.06 6.52 -0.78
C ALA A 246 -6.03 7.02 0.68
N ILE A 247 -6.90 6.48 1.55
CA ILE A 247 -6.93 6.81 2.98
C ILE A 247 -5.62 6.39 3.67
N ILE A 248 -5.14 5.18 3.39
CA ILE A 248 -3.84 4.68 3.86
C ILE A 248 -2.71 5.60 3.38
N GLY A 249 -2.73 5.99 2.10
CA GLY A 249 -1.76 6.90 1.51
C GLY A 249 -1.70 8.26 2.20
N VAL A 250 -2.85 8.84 2.54
CA VAL A 250 -2.91 10.11 3.30
C VAL A 250 -2.21 9.95 4.66
N THR A 251 -2.48 8.86 5.36
CA THR A 251 -1.84 8.60 6.67
C THR A 251 -0.33 8.43 6.54
N LEU A 252 0.13 7.64 5.58
CA LEU A 252 1.56 7.47 5.30
C LEU A 252 2.22 8.79 4.89
N GLY A 253 1.51 9.63 4.12
CA GLY A 253 1.97 10.96 3.73
C GLY A 253 2.18 11.89 4.93
N ILE A 254 1.25 11.88 5.89
CA ILE A 254 1.39 12.61 7.15
C ILE A 254 2.62 12.09 7.92
N LEU A 255 2.77 10.78 8.05
CA LEU A 255 3.90 10.17 8.76
C LEU A 255 5.24 10.51 8.11
N ALA A 256 5.32 10.47 6.77
CA ALA A 256 6.52 10.85 6.03
C ALA A 256 6.85 12.33 6.20
N TYR A 257 5.84 13.21 6.10
CA TYR A 257 6.01 14.64 6.29
C TYR A 257 6.56 14.97 7.69
N VAL A 258 5.99 14.36 8.71
CA VAL A 258 6.45 14.55 10.08
C VAL A 258 7.86 13.99 10.29
N SER A 259 8.18 12.81 9.75
CA SER A 259 9.53 12.20 9.85
C SER A 259 10.58 12.97 9.04
N SER A 260 10.18 13.81 8.09
CA SER A 260 11.10 14.65 7.28
C SER A 260 11.44 16.02 7.91
N HIS A 261 10.82 16.36 9.05
CA HIS A 261 11.02 17.64 9.73
C HIS A 261 11.46 17.43 11.18
N ILE A 262 12.62 17.96 11.54
CA ILE A 262 13.21 17.78 12.86
C ILE A 262 12.27 18.20 14.00
N GLU A 263 11.63 19.36 13.87
CA GLU A 263 10.74 19.90 14.91
C GLU A 263 9.53 19.00 15.17
N TYR A 264 8.87 18.51 14.09
CA TYR A 264 7.71 17.63 14.22
C TYR A 264 8.12 16.22 14.68
N ALA A 265 9.26 15.73 14.21
CA ALA A 265 9.77 14.44 14.63
C ALA A 265 10.13 14.43 16.13
N SER A 266 10.75 15.53 16.64
CA SER A 266 11.00 15.71 18.06
C SER A 266 9.70 15.78 18.87
N TYR A 267 8.73 16.59 18.42
CA TYR A 267 7.45 16.75 19.10
C TYR A 267 6.67 15.42 19.25
N LEU A 268 6.72 14.56 18.24
CA LEU A 268 6.07 13.24 18.28
C LEU A 268 6.97 12.12 18.81
N ASN A 269 8.22 12.42 19.16
CA ASN A 269 9.22 11.45 19.57
C ASN A 269 9.35 10.27 18.57
N ILE A 270 9.48 10.63 17.29
CA ILE A 270 9.74 9.67 16.21
C ILE A 270 11.07 9.96 15.54
N MET A 271 11.62 8.99 14.84
CA MET A 271 12.88 9.13 14.11
C MET A 271 12.79 10.20 13.04
N TYR A 272 13.78 11.09 12.97
CA TYR A 272 13.97 11.97 11.82
C TYR A 272 14.73 11.22 10.72
N ILE A 273 14.23 11.29 9.50
CA ILE A 273 14.78 10.59 8.33
C ILE A 273 15.21 11.62 7.30
N PRO A 274 16.51 11.94 7.21
CA PRO A 274 17.03 12.89 6.21
C PRO A 274 16.70 12.43 4.79
N GLY A 275 16.28 13.36 3.93
CA GLY A 275 15.98 13.07 2.52
C GLY A 275 14.61 12.43 2.28
N SER A 276 13.82 12.14 3.35
CA SER A 276 12.48 11.56 3.20
C SER A 276 11.42 12.56 2.71
N GLU A 277 11.76 13.84 2.60
CA GLU A 277 10.86 14.86 2.05
C GLU A 277 10.40 14.56 0.61
N GLU A 278 11.21 13.88 -0.19
CA GLU A 278 10.84 13.48 -1.55
C GLU A 278 9.75 12.40 -1.59
N LEU A 279 9.62 11.62 -0.51
CA LEU A 279 8.52 10.66 -0.36
C LEU A 279 7.16 11.36 -0.27
N VAL A 280 7.11 12.59 0.26
CA VAL A 280 5.88 13.38 0.32
C VAL A 280 5.37 13.70 -1.08
N ILE A 281 6.26 13.98 -2.04
CA ILE A 281 5.90 14.21 -3.44
C ILE A 281 5.35 12.93 -4.07
N PHE A 282 6.02 11.80 -3.82
CA PHE A 282 5.58 10.50 -4.34
C PHE A 282 4.19 10.11 -3.80
N ILE A 283 3.98 10.22 -2.49
CA ILE A 283 2.70 9.83 -1.88
C ILE A 283 1.56 10.77 -2.30
N CYS A 284 1.85 12.04 -2.53
CA CYS A 284 0.90 13.00 -3.09
C CYS A 284 0.49 12.62 -4.52
N ALA A 285 1.45 12.20 -5.37
CA ALA A 285 1.13 11.65 -6.69
C ALA A 285 0.28 10.37 -6.59
N PHE A 286 0.59 9.48 -5.66
CA PHE A 286 -0.17 8.27 -5.39
C PHE A 286 -1.62 8.58 -4.98
N ILE A 287 -1.83 9.49 -4.02
CA ILE A 287 -3.17 9.90 -3.56
C ILE A 287 -3.96 10.53 -4.70
N GLY A 288 -3.39 11.50 -5.41
CA GLY A 288 -4.05 12.15 -6.54
C GLY A 288 -4.43 11.17 -7.65
N THR A 289 -3.56 10.19 -7.93
CA THR A 289 -3.84 9.11 -8.89
C THR A 289 -5.04 8.27 -8.46
N LEU A 290 -5.09 7.84 -7.20
CA LEU A 290 -6.18 6.99 -6.70
C LEU A 290 -7.53 7.74 -6.69
N ILE A 291 -7.52 9.01 -6.31
CA ILE A 291 -8.73 9.86 -6.37
C ILE A 291 -9.18 10.01 -7.84
N GLY A 292 -8.25 10.26 -8.76
CA GLY A 292 -8.57 10.35 -10.19
C GLY A 292 -9.05 9.00 -10.77
N PHE A 293 -8.49 7.87 -10.32
CA PHE A 293 -8.93 6.54 -10.72
C PHE A 293 -10.32 6.20 -10.20
N LEU A 294 -10.67 6.61 -8.98
CA LEU A 294 -12.01 6.44 -8.39
C LEU A 294 -13.11 7.10 -9.25
N TRP A 295 -12.79 8.11 -10.04
CA TRP A 295 -13.77 8.71 -10.98
C TRP A 295 -14.38 7.67 -11.93
N TYR A 296 -13.61 6.65 -12.30
CA TYR A 296 -14.05 5.58 -13.19
C TYR A 296 -14.31 4.26 -12.47
N ASN A 297 -13.66 4.03 -11.33
CA ASN A 297 -13.73 2.75 -10.63
C ASN A 297 -14.78 2.73 -9.51
N ALA A 298 -15.33 3.90 -9.09
CA ALA A 298 -16.45 3.94 -8.14
C ALA A 298 -17.70 3.28 -8.75
N PHE A 299 -18.55 2.70 -7.88
CA PHE A 299 -19.75 1.99 -8.32
C PHE A 299 -20.74 2.90 -9.10
N PRO A 300 -21.25 2.50 -10.27
CA PRO A 300 -20.88 1.31 -11.04
C PRO A 300 -19.57 1.51 -11.81
N ALA A 301 -18.61 0.61 -11.64
CA ALA A 301 -17.27 0.75 -12.20
C ALA A 301 -17.29 0.70 -13.74
N GLN A 302 -16.52 1.58 -14.36
CA GLN A 302 -16.29 1.64 -15.80
C GLN A 302 -14.99 0.93 -16.22
N VAL A 303 -14.14 0.61 -15.25
CA VAL A 303 -12.87 -0.11 -15.41
C VAL A 303 -12.49 -0.80 -14.10
N PHE A 304 -11.99 -2.02 -14.19
CA PHE A 304 -11.41 -2.73 -13.06
C PHE A 304 -9.91 -2.52 -12.98
N MET A 305 -9.39 -2.45 -11.76
CA MET A 305 -7.99 -2.22 -11.48
C MET A 305 -7.11 -3.37 -12.01
N GLY A 306 -7.52 -4.61 -11.73
CA GLY A 306 -6.78 -5.82 -12.04
C GLY A 306 -5.54 -6.02 -11.15
N ASP A 307 -4.84 -7.12 -11.35
CA ASP A 307 -3.62 -7.44 -10.60
C ASP A 307 -2.50 -6.42 -10.88
N THR A 308 -2.50 -5.82 -12.07
CA THR A 308 -1.60 -4.71 -12.44
C THR A 308 -1.65 -3.56 -11.44
N GLY A 309 -2.85 -3.16 -11.03
CA GLY A 309 -3.03 -2.04 -10.11
C GLY A 309 -2.93 -2.46 -8.64
N SER A 310 -3.64 -3.52 -8.27
CA SER A 310 -3.78 -3.92 -6.86
C SER A 310 -2.46 -4.39 -6.23
N LEU A 311 -1.64 -5.19 -6.96
CA LEU A 311 -0.30 -5.57 -6.49
C LEU A 311 0.62 -4.35 -6.38
N THR A 312 0.55 -3.42 -7.34
CA THR A 312 1.35 -2.19 -7.34
C THR A 312 1.03 -1.32 -6.13
N ILE A 313 -0.26 -1.07 -5.88
CA ILE A 313 -0.73 -0.27 -4.74
C ILE A 313 -0.25 -0.88 -3.42
N GLY A 314 -0.46 -2.19 -3.24
CA GLY A 314 -0.04 -2.86 -2.02
C GLY A 314 1.48 -2.83 -1.80
N GLY A 315 2.26 -2.99 -2.87
CA GLY A 315 3.72 -2.86 -2.81
C GLY A 315 4.18 -1.45 -2.50
N ILE A 316 3.55 -0.44 -3.10
CA ILE A 316 3.82 0.98 -2.78
C ILE A 316 3.60 1.24 -1.30
N ILE A 317 2.46 0.84 -0.75
CA ILE A 317 2.14 0.99 0.68
C ILE A 317 3.18 0.29 1.57
N ALA A 318 3.54 -0.95 1.24
CA ALA A 318 4.52 -1.73 1.97
C ALA A 318 5.89 -1.07 2.00
N VAL A 319 6.46 -0.81 0.82
CA VAL A 319 7.80 -0.24 0.68
C VAL A 319 7.88 1.16 1.27
N PHE A 320 6.84 1.96 1.07
CA PHE A 320 6.77 3.30 1.67
C PHE A 320 6.84 3.24 3.19
N ALA A 321 6.05 2.37 3.84
CA ALA A 321 6.06 2.21 5.29
C ALA A 321 7.40 1.70 5.82
N ILE A 322 8.07 0.80 5.08
CA ILE A 322 9.41 0.30 5.42
C ILE A 322 10.45 1.42 5.35
N ILE A 323 10.44 2.24 4.30
CA ILE A 323 11.39 3.35 4.13
C ILE A 323 11.26 4.36 5.28
N ILE A 324 10.06 4.63 5.75
CA ILE A 324 9.84 5.56 6.88
C ILE A 324 9.93 4.89 8.25
N HIS A 325 10.37 3.63 8.34
CA HIS A 325 10.48 2.83 9.56
C HIS A 325 9.15 2.76 10.35
N LYS A 326 8.03 2.50 9.65
CA LYS A 326 6.68 2.41 10.20
C LYS A 326 5.98 1.11 9.81
N GLU A 327 6.73 0.09 9.42
CA GLU A 327 6.18 -1.19 8.95
C GLU A 327 5.39 -1.93 10.04
N LEU A 328 5.71 -1.74 11.32
CA LEU A 328 4.94 -2.32 12.42
C LEU A 328 3.60 -1.63 12.69
N LEU A 329 3.35 -0.47 12.09
CA LEU A 329 2.04 0.17 12.10
C LEU A 329 1.10 -0.40 11.01
N ILE A 330 1.64 -1.09 10.00
CA ILE A 330 0.85 -1.66 8.89
C ILE A 330 -0.29 -2.57 9.35
N PRO A 331 -0.11 -3.49 10.33
CA PRO A 331 -1.22 -4.34 10.80
C PRO A 331 -2.44 -3.55 11.29
N ILE A 332 -2.23 -2.34 11.81
CA ILE A 332 -3.31 -1.44 12.23
C ILE A 332 -3.81 -0.65 11.02
N LEU A 333 -2.95 0.07 10.35
CA LEU A 333 -3.29 0.96 9.23
C LEU A 333 -3.94 0.20 8.07
N CYS A 334 -3.39 -0.96 7.71
CA CYS A 334 -3.92 -1.85 6.68
C CYS A 334 -4.76 -2.99 7.27
N GLY A 335 -5.43 -2.75 8.43
CA GLY A 335 -6.20 -3.77 9.13
C GLY A 335 -7.29 -4.40 8.26
N ILE A 336 -7.88 -3.65 7.32
CA ILE A 336 -8.81 -4.21 6.34
C ILE A 336 -8.12 -5.26 5.45
N PHE A 337 -6.94 -4.98 4.90
CA PHE A 337 -6.19 -5.95 4.09
C PHE A 337 -5.83 -7.19 4.91
N LEU A 338 -5.47 -7.00 6.19
CA LEU A 338 -5.18 -8.08 7.10
C LEU A 338 -6.41 -8.97 7.35
N VAL A 339 -7.58 -8.37 7.62
CA VAL A 339 -8.84 -9.10 7.84
C VAL A 339 -9.28 -9.86 6.61
N GLU A 340 -9.16 -9.26 5.41
CA GLU A 340 -9.43 -9.94 4.14
C GLU A 340 -8.56 -11.20 3.97
N ASN A 341 -7.24 -11.06 4.13
CA ASN A 341 -6.29 -12.17 4.06
C ASN A 341 -6.61 -13.27 5.10
N LEU A 342 -6.80 -12.87 6.36
CA LEU A 342 -7.09 -13.80 7.45
C LEU A 342 -8.40 -14.55 7.22
N SER A 343 -9.43 -13.89 6.70
CA SER A 343 -10.71 -14.54 6.39
C SER A 343 -10.54 -15.70 5.41
N VAL A 344 -9.72 -15.51 4.38
CA VAL A 344 -9.41 -16.55 3.38
C VAL A 344 -8.59 -17.68 3.99
N ILE A 345 -7.51 -17.34 4.73
CA ILE A 345 -6.64 -18.34 5.37
C ILE A 345 -7.43 -19.22 6.33
N LEU A 346 -8.24 -18.60 7.20
CA LEU A 346 -9.05 -19.30 8.19
C LEU A 346 -10.09 -20.19 7.50
N GLN A 347 -10.79 -19.67 6.49
CA GLN A 347 -11.79 -20.43 5.72
C GLN A 347 -11.17 -21.67 5.08
N VAL A 348 -10.04 -21.50 4.36
CA VAL A 348 -9.36 -22.61 3.65
C VAL A 348 -8.87 -23.65 4.63
N ARG A 349 -8.26 -23.27 5.75
CA ARG A 349 -7.80 -24.19 6.79
C ARG A 349 -8.96 -24.96 7.41
N TYR A 350 -10.05 -24.26 7.75
CA TYR A 350 -11.23 -24.87 8.35
C TYR A 350 -11.93 -25.85 7.41
N PHE A 351 -12.07 -25.46 6.12
CA PHE A 351 -12.64 -26.32 5.09
C PHE A 351 -11.79 -27.59 4.85
N LYS A 352 -10.47 -27.44 4.70
CA LYS A 352 -9.56 -28.59 4.53
C LYS A 352 -9.58 -29.54 5.72
N SER A 353 -9.64 -28.99 6.94
CA SER A 353 -9.77 -29.81 8.17
C SER A 353 -11.10 -30.55 8.24
N GLY A 354 -12.20 -29.92 7.79
CA GLY A 354 -13.51 -30.58 7.67
C GLY A 354 -13.49 -31.72 6.64
N LYS A 355 -12.95 -31.43 5.45
CA LYS A 355 -12.88 -32.41 4.36
C LYS A 355 -12.13 -33.70 4.75
N LYS A 356 -11.06 -33.60 5.55
CA LYS A 356 -10.34 -34.75 6.12
C LYS A 356 -11.22 -35.63 7.02
N LYS A 357 -12.30 -35.08 7.58
CA LYS A 357 -13.27 -35.77 8.46
C LYS A 357 -14.58 -36.12 7.73
N GLY A 358 -14.62 -36.01 6.40
CA GLY A 358 -15.83 -36.25 5.60
C GLY A 358 -16.91 -35.18 5.73
N LEU A 359 -16.60 -34.02 6.38
CA LEU A 359 -17.55 -32.94 6.64
C LEU A 359 -17.27 -31.76 5.71
N LYS A 360 -18.32 -31.23 5.07
CA LYS A 360 -18.27 -29.96 4.37
C LYS A 360 -18.63 -28.84 5.37
N ARG A 361 -17.66 -28.07 5.79
CA ARG A 361 -17.87 -26.99 6.76
C ARG A 361 -17.10 -25.74 6.39
N ARG A 362 -17.72 -24.56 6.59
CA ARG A 362 -17.16 -23.24 6.33
C ARG A 362 -17.36 -22.32 7.52
N ILE A 363 -16.50 -21.33 7.71
CA ILE A 363 -16.65 -20.30 8.72
C ILE A 363 -17.65 -19.25 8.22
N PHE A 364 -17.33 -18.62 7.09
CA PHE A 364 -18.09 -17.56 6.46
C PHE A 364 -18.94 -18.09 5.29
N LYS A 365 -19.97 -17.36 4.91
CA LYS A 365 -20.79 -17.65 3.71
C LYS A 365 -19.89 -17.75 2.46
N ARG A 366 -19.03 -16.76 2.29
CA ARG A 366 -18.01 -16.68 1.22
C ARG A 366 -16.80 -15.91 1.74
N THR A 367 -15.65 -16.01 1.08
CA THR A 367 -14.41 -15.26 1.37
C THR A 367 -13.79 -14.78 0.06
N PRO A 368 -13.12 -13.62 0.06
CA PRO A 368 -12.77 -12.73 1.21
C PRO A 368 -13.99 -12.17 1.98
N ILE A 369 -13.75 -11.46 3.12
CA ILE A 369 -14.84 -11.08 4.05
C ILE A 369 -15.88 -10.14 3.43
N HIS A 370 -15.53 -9.30 2.47
CA HIS A 370 -16.48 -8.45 1.75
C HIS A 370 -17.57 -9.28 1.04
N ASP A 371 -17.20 -10.43 0.46
CA ASP A 371 -18.12 -11.38 -0.17
C ASP A 371 -19.12 -12.01 0.82
N HIS A 372 -18.73 -12.14 2.09
CA HIS A 372 -19.63 -12.62 3.14
C HIS A 372 -20.86 -11.70 3.31
N PHE A 373 -20.68 -10.39 3.17
CA PHE A 373 -21.75 -9.41 3.31
C PHE A 373 -22.63 -9.28 2.08
N SER A 374 -22.14 -9.65 0.89
CA SER A 374 -22.88 -9.61 -0.38
C SER A 374 -23.58 -10.93 -0.73
N THR A 375 -23.27 -12.05 -0.04
CA THR A 375 -23.81 -13.38 -0.34
C THR A 375 -25.13 -13.64 0.37
N THR A 376 -26.18 -14.06 -0.38
CA THR A 376 -27.47 -14.45 0.16
C THR A 376 -27.46 -15.85 0.78
N LEU A 377 -28.42 -16.13 1.67
CA LEU A 377 -28.56 -17.48 2.24
C LEU A 377 -28.98 -18.51 1.18
N SER A 378 -29.74 -18.10 0.16
CA SER A 378 -30.18 -18.96 -0.94
C SER A 378 -29.04 -19.43 -1.86
N GLN A 379 -27.91 -18.75 -1.83
CA GLN A 379 -26.71 -19.10 -2.61
C GLN A 379 -25.79 -20.10 -1.88
N LEU A 380 -26.11 -20.45 -0.65
CA LEU A 380 -25.30 -21.35 0.16
C LEU A 380 -25.51 -22.81 -0.27
N ASP A 381 -24.44 -23.62 -0.24
CA ASP A 381 -24.53 -25.05 -0.44
C ASP A 381 -25.31 -25.68 0.74
N PRO A 382 -26.51 -26.27 0.50
CA PRO A 382 -27.32 -26.86 1.56
C PRO A 382 -26.61 -28.03 2.26
N ASN A 383 -25.62 -28.66 1.62
CA ASN A 383 -24.84 -29.75 2.18
C ASN A 383 -23.61 -29.28 2.98
N CYS A 384 -23.47 -27.98 3.19
CA CYS A 384 -22.34 -27.40 3.91
C CYS A 384 -22.81 -26.74 5.21
N THR A 385 -22.11 -26.99 6.31
CA THR A 385 -22.35 -26.34 7.58
C THR A 385 -21.57 -25.04 7.66
N TYR A 386 -22.26 -23.93 7.98
CA TYR A 386 -21.66 -22.60 8.11
C TYR A 386 -21.66 -22.19 9.59
N LEU A 387 -20.51 -21.63 10.06
CA LEU A 387 -20.38 -21.19 11.43
C LEU A 387 -20.99 -19.82 11.66
N ILE A 388 -20.79 -18.90 10.69
CA ILE A 388 -21.26 -17.52 10.72
C ILE A 388 -22.10 -17.26 9.46
N THR A 389 -23.40 -17.07 9.65
CA THR A 389 -24.36 -16.76 8.57
C THR A 389 -24.92 -15.33 8.64
N SER A 390 -24.69 -14.63 9.76
CA SER A 390 -25.12 -13.23 9.94
C SER A 390 -24.18 -12.28 9.16
N PRO A 391 -24.72 -11.21 8.56
CA PRO A 391 -26.12 -10.84 8.49
C PRO A 391 -26.92 -11.70 7.47
N SER A 392 -28.22 -11.90 7.72
CA SER A 392 -29.11 -12.61 6.80
C SER A 392 -29.47 -11.73 5.58
N SER A 393 -29.50 -10.41 5.76
CA SER A 393 -29.75 -9.45 4.70
C SER A 393 -28.47 -9.19 3.91
N VAL A 394 -28.60 -9.06 2.60
CA VAL A 394 -27.49 -8.71 1.70
C VAL A 394 -27.30 -7.21 1.69
N PHE A 395 -26.04 -6.79 1.79
CA PHE A 395 -25.68 -5.38 1.60
C PHE A 395 -25.32 -5.14 0.15
N HIS A 396 -25.76 -4.00 -0.37
CA HIS A 396 -25.36 -3.53 -1.67
C HIS A 396 -23.85 -3.24 -1.70
N GLU A 397 -23.19 -3.49 -2.81
CA GLU A 397 -21.74 -3.36 -2.98
C GLU A 397 -21.22 -1.98 -2.53
N SER A 398 -21.86 -0.89 -3.02
CA SER A 398 -21.46 0.48 -2.64
C SER A 398 -21.54 0.73 -1.13
N LYS A 399 -22.51 0.09 -0.43
CA LYS A 399 -22.64 0.21 1.03
C LYS A 399 -21.49 -0.51 1.75
N ILE A 400 -21.05 -1.65 1.22
CA ILE A 400 -19.91 -2.39 1.77
C ILE A 400 -18.65 -1.56 1.58
N THR A 401 -18.38 -1.08 0.36
CA THR A 401 -17.25 -0.21 0.01
C THR A 401 -17.15 0.99 0.95
N VAL A 402 -18.23 1.75 1.12
CA VAL A 402 -18.24 2.94 2.01
C VAL A 402 -17.97 2.56 3.47
N ARG A 403 -18.51 1.44 3.95
CA ARG A 403 -18.26 0.97 5.32
C ARG A 403 -16.79 0.59 5.53
N PHE A 404 -16.16 -0.03 4.53
CA PHE A 404 -14.73 -0.36 4.56
C PHE A 404 -13.89 0.92 4.59
N TRP A 405 -14.23 1.96 3.82
CA TRP A 405 -13.58 3.27 3.91
C TRP A 405 -13.69 3.88 5.31
N ILE A 406 -14.89 3.85 5.92
CA ILE A 406 -15.11 4.35 7.28
C ILE A 406 -14.21 3.61 8.28
N VAL A 407 -14.16 2.27 8.19
CA VAL A 407 -13.27 1.47 9.07
C VAL A 407 -11.82 1.84 8.82
N THR A 408 -11.38 1.98 7.57
CA THR A 408 -10.02 2.40 7.24
C THR A 408 -9.68 3.79 7.80
N ILE A 409 -10.63 4.75 7.78
CA ILE A 409 -10.45 6.08 8.41
C ILE A 409 -10.25 5.93 9.92
N VAL A 410 -11.03 5.09 10.58
CA VAL A 410 -10.89 4.83 12.03
C VAL A 410 -9.52 4.22 12.33
N LEU A 411 -9.09 3.21 11.54
CA LEU A 411 -7.78 2.58 11.70
C LEU A 411 -6.62 3.57 11.43
N ALA A 412 -6.78 4.46 10.46
CA ALA A 412 -5.85 5.55 10.17
C ALA A 412 -5.71 6.50 11.37
N ALA A 413 -6.84 6.92 11.95
CA ALA A 413 -6.85 7.76 13.15
C ALA A 413 -6.19 7.06 14.34
N ILE A 414 -6.49 5.77 14.58
CA ILE A 414 -5.85 4.96 15.61
C ILE A 414 -4.34 4.90 15.36
N THR A 415 -3.90 4.66 14.13
CA THR A 415 -2.48 4.60 13.78
C THR A 415 -1.74 5.90 14.15
N ILE A 416 -2.33 7.07 13.86
CA ILE A 416 -1.74 8.36 14.24
C ILE A 416 -1.73 8.55 15.77
N ILE A 417 -2.82 8.16 16.45
CA ILE A 417 -2.93 8.27 17.91
C ILE A 417 -1.88 7.41 18.62
N THR A 418 -1.58 6.21 18.10
CA THR A 418 -0.59 5.31 18.72
C THR A 418 0.80 5.93 18.85
N LEU A 419 1.16 6.88 17.98
CA LEU A 419 2.43 7.60 18.06
C LEU A 419 2.49 8.56 19.27
N LYS A 420 1.35 8.99 19.79
CA LYS A 420 1.24 9.94 20.88
C LYS A 420 0.99 9.27 22.25
N ILE A 421 0.63 7.99 22.27
CA ILE A 421 0.45 7.22 23.52
C ILE A 421 1.83 6.90 24.08
N ARG A 422 2.18 7.52 25.20
CA ARG A 422 3.46 7.37 25.91
C ARG A 422 3.28 6.61 27.22
#